data_c0b6ed95addbda0923a7f6dd9664e925
#
_entry.id   c0b6ed95addbda0923a7f6dd9664e925
#
_cell.length_a   1.000
_cell.length_b   1.000
_cell.length_c   1.000
_cell.angle_alpha   90.00
_cell.angle_beta   90.00
_cell.angle_gamma   90.00
#
_symmetry.space_group_name_H-M   'P 1'
#
loop_
_entity.id
_entity.type
_entity.pdbx_description
1 polymer ?
#
loop_
_entity_poly.entity_id
_entity_poly.type
_entity_poly.pdbx_seq_one_letter_code
_entity_poly.pdbx_strand_id
1 'polypeptide(L)'
;MRYATSEKLDIIRLVEGSHLSARQTLAKLGIPRTTFYRWYDRYLMRGEAGLHDQAPKPAQVWNRIPDKIRHKIVQLAFKETELSPRELAVMFTDTEQYFVSESSVYRVLKAHDLITSPGFIVMKAASEFKDKTTAINQLWQTDFTYLKVIGWGWFYLSTILDDYSRYIVSWKLCTNMRVEDVTDTLELALKASGCDQVHVVHKPRLLSDNGSSYVSGDLAEWLQDKGMKHSRGAPYHPQTQGKIERWHQTLKNRILLENYFLPGDLEAHIEAFVDHYNHQRYHESLNNVTPSDVYFGRDK
;
A
#
# COMPACT_ATOMS: atom_id res chain seq x y z
N MET A 1 -13.49 21.70 37.18
CA MET A 1 -13.57 22.82 36.21
C MET A 1 -12.16 23.14 35.71
N ARG A 2 -11.99 23.33 34.39
CA ARG A 2 -10.76 23.88 33.81
C ARG A 2 -10.99 25.36 33.54
N TYR A 3 -10.14 26.23 34.06
CA TYR A 3 -10.15 27.67 33.79
C TYR A 3 -9.29 27.98 32.59
N ALA A 4 -9.77 28.83 31.68
CA ALA A 4 -8.97 29.33 30.56
C ALA A 4 -7.81 30.21 31.06
N THR A 5 -6.79 30.44 30.23
CA THR A 5 -5.64 31.27 30.58
C THR A 5 -6.05 32.68 30.94
N SER A 6 -6.98 33.29 30.20
CA SER A 6 -7.56 34.60 30.48
C SER A 6 -8.28 34.64 31.83
N GLU A 7 -9.10 33.65 32.13
CA GLU A 7 -9.81 33.55 33.40
C GLU A 7 -8.83 33.46 34.61
N LYS A 8 -7.76 32.68 34.49
CA LYS A 8 -6.74 32.57 35.51
C LYS A 8 -6.04 33.92 35.78
N LEU A 9 -5.77 34.67 34.70
CA LEU A 9 -5.16 35.98 34.76
C LEU A 9 -6.10 36.99 35.46
N ASP A 10 -7.38 37.02 35.11
CA ASP A 10 -8.38 37.87 35.68
C ASP A 10 -8.58 37.57 37.17
N ILE A 11 -8.57 36.31 37.57
CA ILE A 11 -8.65 35.91 38.99
C ILE A 11 -7.43 36.39 39.74
N ILE A 12 -6.20 36.31 39.18
CA ILE A 12 -4.98 36.82 39.81
C ILE A 12 -5.08 38.32 40.03
N ARG A 13 -5.45 39.08 38.98
CA ARG A 13 -5.60 40.53 39.06
C ARG A 13 -6.65 40.95 40.09
N LEU A 14 -7.76 40.23 40.16
CA LEU A 14 -8.85 40.48 41.11
C LEU A 14 -8.40 40.21 42.54
N VAL A 15 -7.58 39.17 42.80
CA VAL A 15 -7.04 38.89 44.14
C VAL A 15 -6.01 39.94 44.53
N GLU A 16 -5.14 40.39 43.62
CA GLU A 16 -4.13 41.44 43.88
C GLU A 16 -4.78 42.80 44.13
N GLY A 17 -5.87 43.14 43.40
CA GLY A 17 -6.55 44.43 43.56
C GLY A 17 -7.65 44.44 44.62
N SER A 18 -7.88 43.35 45.34
CA SER A 18 -8.93 43.24 46.33
C SER A 18 -8.60 43.89 47.66
N HIS A 19 -9.53 44.61 48.24
CA HIS A 19 -9.42 45.14 49.64
C HIS A 19 -9.55 44.02 50.69
N LEU A 20 -9.97 42.82 50.30
CA LEU A 20 -10.08 41.65 51.19
C LEU A 20 -8.78 40.85 51.18
N SER A 21 -8.56 40.10 52.24
CA SER A 21 -7.44 39.13 52.20
C SER A 21 -7.61 38.09 51.07
N ALA A 22 -6.50 37.63 50.49
CA ALA A 22 -6.52 36.60 49.45
C ALA A 22 -7.38 35.38 49.84
N ARG A 23 -7.37 34.98 51.11
CA ARG A 23 -8.17 33.89 51.64
C ARG A 23 -9.69 34.18 51.49
N GLN A 24 -10.12 35.38 51.85
CA GLN A 24 -11.52 35.79 51.79
C GLN A 24 -11.98 35.96 50.33
N THR A 25 -11.15 36.56 49.48
CA THR A 25 -11.46 36.73 48.03
C THR A 25 -11.61 35.40 47.36
N LEU A 26 -10.67 34.46 47.55
CA LEU A 26 -10.74 33.12 46.98
C LEU A 26 -11.92 32.30 47.49
N ALA A 27 -12.26 32.46 48.78
CA ALA A 27 -13.45 31.79 49.33
C ALA A 27 -14.74 32.27 48.64
N LYS A 28 -14.87 33.59 48.38
CA LYS A 28 -16.01 34.15 47.63
C LYS A 28 -16.06 33.70 46.17
N LEU A 29 -14.90 33.49 45.55
CA LEU A 29 -14.80 32.98 44.15
C LEU A 29 -14.94 31.46 44.04
N GLY A 30 -15.00 30.75 45.17
CA GLY A 30 -15.09 29.29 45.18
C GLY A 30 -13.81 28.59 44.68
N ILE A 31 -12.67 29.26 44.74
CA ILE A 31 -11.40 28.73 44.23
C ILE A 31 -10.53 28.19 45.37
N PRO A 32 -10.09 26.92 45.31
CA PRO A 32 -9.17 26.36 46.29
C PRO A 32 -7.82 27.13 46.34
N ARG A 33 -7.36 27.48 47.53
CA ARG A 33 -6.09 28.22 47.72
C ARG A 33 -4.89 27.54 47.06
N THR A 34 -4.80 26.21 47.17
CA THR A 34 -3.71 25.43 46.52
C THR A 34 -3.72 25.55 44.98
N THR A 35 -4.90 25.66 44.39
CA THR A 35 -5.04 25.86 42.95
C THR A 35 -4.59 27.26 42.55
N PHE A 36 -5.02 28.28 43.29
CA PHE A 36 -4.64 29.67 43.04
C PHE A 36 -3.11 29.87 43.18
N TYR A 37 -2.49 29.47 44.28
CA TYR A 37 -1.07 29.68 44.49
C TYR A 37 -0.22 28.92 43.44
N ARG A 38 -0.64 27.75 42.98
CA ARG A 38 0.04 27.07 41.89
C ARG A 38 -0.01 27.85 40.56
N TRP A 39 -1.08 28.59 40.29
CA TRP A 39 -1.14 29.50 39.14
C TRP A 39 -0.30 30.73 39.38
N TYR A 40 -0.39 31.30 40.55
CA TYR A 40 0.31 32.52 40.96
C TYR A 40 1.83 32.35 40.91
N ASP A 41 2.37 31.25 41.43
CA ASP A 41 3.80 30.93 41.34
C ASP A 41 4.27 30.83 39.86
N ARG A 42 3.47 30.21 39.01
CA ARG A 42 3.80 30.14 37.58
C ARG A 42 3.73 31.50 36.90
N TYR A 43 2.77 32.33 37.28
CA TYR A 43 2.64 33.70 36.80
C TYR A 43 3.84 34.56 37.22
N LEU A 44 4.28 34.48 38.45
CA LEU A 44 5.47 35.18 38.92
C LEU A 44 6.74 34.76 38.21
N MET A 45 6.88 33.46 37.88
CA MET A 45 8.06 32.93 37.18
C MET A 45 8.11 33.23 35.68
N ARG A 46 6.96 33.20 35.00
CA ARG A 46 6.89 33.18 33.51
C ARG A 46 5.86 34.16 32.93
N GLY A 47 5.28 35.02 33.74
CA GLY A 47 4.20 35.91 33.32
C GLY A 47 2.97 35.14 32.86
N GLU A 48 2.21 35.75 31.94
CA GLU A 48 1.00 35.17 31.39
C GLU A 48 1.25 33.81 30.66
N ALA A 49 2.42 33.65 30.05
CA ALA A 49 2.80 32.38 29.41
C ALA A 49 2.85 31.18 30.39
N GLY A 50 3.08 31.45 31.68
CA GLY A 50 3.08 30.44 32.75
C GLY A 50 1.69 29.87 33.07
N LEU A 51 0.62 30.59 32.67
CA LEU A 51 -0.77 30.19 32.90
C LEU A 51 -1.35 29.26 31.85
N HIS A 52 -0.67 29.09 30.70
CA HIS A 52 -1.10 28.14 29.68
C HIS A 52 -1.10 26.70 30.21
N ASP A 53 -2.14 25.96 29.85
CA ASP A 53 -2.20 24.54 30.20
C ASP A 53 -1.11 23.76 29.44
N GLN A 54 -0.22 23.16 30.20
CA GLN A 54 0.78 22.26 29.62
C GLN A 54 0.13 20.90 29.37
N ALA A 55 0.25 20.39 28.14
CA ALA A 55 -0.13 19.02 27.87
C ALA A 55 0.69 18.08 28.77
N PRO A 56 0.08 17.07 29.40
CA PRO A 56 0.80 16.10 30.18
C PRO A 56 1.79 15.36 29.29
N LYS A 57 3.08 15.66 29.41
CA LYS A 57 4.14 14.90 28.76
C LYS A 57 4.66 13.90 29.80
N PRO A 58 4.38 12.61 29.68
CA PRO A 58 5.03 11.63 30.52
C PRO A 58 6.53 11.73 30.26
N ALA A 59 7.32 11.84 31.34
CA ALA A 59 8.77 11.98 31.28
C ALA A 59 9.44 10.80 30.60
N GLN A 60 8.78 9.62 30.63
CA GLN A 60 9.25 8.40 29.97
C GLN A 60 8.05 7.54 29.56
N VAL A 61 8.02 7.16 28.29
CA VAL A 61 7.05 6.18 27.76
C VAL A 61 7.78 4.85 27.68
N TRP A 62 7.46 3.91 28.57
CA TRP A 62 8.15 2.62 28.71
C TRP A 62 8.11 1.75 27.43
N ASN A 63 7.09 1.94 26.59
CA ASN A 63 6.89 1.21 25.32
C ASN A 63 7.25 2.06 24.09
N ARG A 64 8.07 3.11 24.24
CA ARG A 64 8.54 3.91 23.12
C ARG A 64 9.46 3.06 22.23
N ILE A 65 9.14 3.01 20.94
CA ILE A 65 10.02 2.38 19.97
C ILE A 65 11.34 3.13 19.93
N PRO A 66 12.50 2.44 20.07
CA PRO A 66 13.82 3.04 19.99
C PRO A 66 14.01 3.83 18.70
N ASP A 67 14.72 4.96 18.78
CA ASP A 67 14.92 5.83 17.63
C ASP A 67 15.65 5.12 16.48
N LYS A 68 16.57 4.19 16.77
CA LYS A 68 17.23 3.33 15.77
C LYS A 68 16.22 2.50 14.97
N ILE A 69 15.22 1.93 15.64
CA ILE A 69 14.15 1.14 14.98
C ILE A 69 13.26 2.06 14.15
N ARG A 70 12.92 3.24 14.65
CA ARG A 70 12.13 4.24 13.91
C ARG A 70 12.83 4.64 12.61
N HIS A 71 14.13 4.89 12.64
CA HIS A 71 14.91 5.20 11.43
C HIS A 71 14.90 4.05 10.42
N LYS A 72 15.04 2.80 10.87
CA LYS A 72 14.97 1.64 9.98
C LYS A 72 13.61 1.49 9.33
N ILE A 73 12.52 1.74 10.06
CA ILE A 73 11.14 1.74 9.49
C ILE A 73 11.03 2.80 8.39
N VAL A 74 11.53 4.00 8.62
CA VAL A 74 11.52 5.08 7.62
C VAL A 74 12.36 4.71 6.39
N GLN A 75 13.55 4.14 6.59
CA GLN A 75 14.38 3.66 5.48
C GLN A 75 13.70 2.57 4.66
N LEU A 76 13.03 1.62 5.33
CA LEU A 76 12.26 0.58 4.65
C LEU A 76 11.11 1.19 3.83
N ALA A 77 10.41 2.17 4.36
CA ALA A 77 9.32 2.85 3.64
C ALA A 77 9.81 3.63 2.40
N PHE A 78 11.03 4.17 2.43
CA PHE A 78 11.64 4.79 1.25
C PHE A 78 12.05 3.75 0.20
N LYS A 79 12.47 2.56 0.64
CA LYS A 79 12.82 1.46 -0.28
C LYS A 79 11.57 0.83 -0.90
N GLU A 80 10.53 0.65 -0.11
CA GLU A 80 9.30 -0.04 -0.47
C GLU A 80 8.11 0.93 -0.46
N THR A 81 8.12 1.87 -1.40
CA THR A 81 7.17 3.00 -1.46
C THR A 81 5.71 2.58 -1.71
N GLU A 82 5.49 1.37 -2.23
CA GLU A 82 4.17 0.86 -2.59
C GLU A 82 3.50 0.04 -1.47
N LEU A 83 4.24 -0.25 -0.39
CA LEU A 83 3.70 -1.04 0.70
C LEU A 83 2.85 -0.20 1.65
N SER A 84 1.73 -0.77 2.06
CA SER A 84 0.90 -0.20 3.12
C SER A 84 1.61 -0.25 4.48
N PRO A 85 1.21 0.57 5.46
CA PRO A 85 1.76 0.49 6.82
C PRO A 85 1.66 -0.90 7.45
N ARG A 86 0.66 -1.68 7.05
CA ARG A 86 0.47 -3.06 7.51
C ARG A 86 1.50 -4.01 6.89
N GLU A 87 1.66 -3.95 5.58
CA GLU A 87 2.65 -4.75 4.85
C GLU A 87 4.07 -4.42 5.33
N LEU A 88 4.39 -3.12 5.51
CA LEU A 88 5.66 -2.67 6.08
C LEU A 88 5.88 -3.20 7.50
N ALA A 89 4.85 -3.27 8.34
CA ALA A 89 4.97 -3.79 9.70
C ALA A 89 5.32 -5.29 9.69
N VAL A 90 4.68 -6.06 8.82
CA VAL A 90 4.96 -7.51 8.68
C VAL A 90 6.37 -7.71 8.13
N MET A 91 6.70 -7.06 7.01
CA MET A 91 8.02 -7.17 6.37
C MET A 91 9.15 -6.75 7.34
N PHE A 92 8.95 -5.66 8.08
CA PHE A 92 9.93 -5.21 9.08
C PHE A 92 10.11 -6.23 10.20
N THR A 93 9.01 -6.83 10.69
CA THR A 93 9.05 -7.83 11.75
C THR A 93 9.81 -9.07 11.28
N ASP A 94 9.59 -9.52 10.05
CA ASP A 94 10.24 -10.71 9.50
C ASP A 94 11.72 -10.48 9.19
N THR A 95 12.07 -9.30 8.67
CA THR A 95 13.47 -9.01 8.28
C THR A 95 14.36 -8.63 9.47
N GLU A 96 13.85 -7.83 10.39
CA GLU A 96 14.61 -7.31 11.52
C GLU A 96 14.43 -8.12 12.81
N GLN A 97 13.56 -9.14 12.80
CA GLN A 97 13.19 -9.96 13.96
C GLN A 97 12.76 -9.11 15.19
N TYR A 98 12.13 -7.96 14.89
CA TYR A 98 11.64 -7.01 15.89
C TYR A 98 10.19 -6.67 15.60
N PHE A 99 9.30 -7.10 16.49
CA PHE A 99 7.86 -6.87 16.31
C PHE A 99 7.51 -5.39 16.37
N VAL A 100 6.82 -4.90 15.34
CA VAL A 100 6.18 -3.59 15.31
C VAL A 100 4.72 -3.73 14.87
N SER A 101 3.82 -3.03 15.53
CA SER A 101 2.42 -3.02 15.11
C SER A 101 2.20 -2.05 13.94
N GLU A 102 1.21 -2.34 13.10
CA GLU A 102 0.74 -1.44 12.03
C GLU A 102 0.51 -0.01 12.53
N SER A 103 -0.18 0.15 13.68
CA SER A 103 -0.45 1.46 14.29
C SER A 103 0.84 2.22 14.68
N SER A 104 1.91 1.50 14.98
CA SER A 104 3.21 2.08 15.29
C SER A 104 3.92 2.54 14.04
N VAL A 105 3.92 1.72 12.99
CA VAL A 105 4.45 2.07 11.66
C VAL A 105 3.69 3.28 11.13
N TYR A 106 2.36 3.26 11.13
CA TYR A 106 1.53 4.39 10.70
C TYR A 106 1.91 5.70 11.41
N ARG A 107 2.08 5.67 12.75
CA ARG A 107 2.48 6.87 13.51
C ARG A 107 3.88 7.37 13.18
N VAL A 108 4.81 6.45 12.92
CA VAL A 108 6.17 6.81 12.49
C VAL A 108 6.13 7.46 11.12
N LEU A 109 5.46 6.85 10.16
CA LEU A 109 5.36 7.37 8.79
C LEU A 109 4.62 8.71 8.75
N LYS A 110 3.53 8.86 9.51
CA LYS A 110 2.79 10.11 9.62
C LYS A 110 3.65 11.24 10.23
N ALA A 111 4.50 10.94 11.19
CA ALA A 111 5.41 11.92 11.79
C ALA A 111 6.51 12.40 10.84
N HIS A 112 6.74 11.67 9.75
CA HIS A 112 7.70 12.01 8.68
C HIS A 112 7.01 12.43 7.37
N ASP A 113 5.70 12.72 7.40
CA ASP A 113 4.88 13.11 6.24
C ASP A 113 4.94 12.10 5.06
N LEU A 114 5.21 10.82 5.38
CA LEU A 114 5.27 9.72 4.40
C LEU A 114 3.92 9.06 4.13
N ILE A 115 2.87 9.44 4.85
CA ILE A 115 1.50 9.02 4.57
C ILE A 115 0.80 10.14 3.84
N THR A 116 0.64 9.98 2.55
CA THR A 116 -0.26 10.82 1.76
C THR A 116 -1.70 10.50 2.19
N SER A 117 -2.48 11.54 2.52
CA SER A 117 -3.93 11.36 2.74
C SER A 117 -4.51 10.68 1.50
N PRO A 118 -5.23 9.55 1.65
CA PRO A 118 -5.81 8.88 0.50
C PRO A 118 -6.84 9.82 -0.13
N GLY A 119 -6.47 10.47 -1.23
CA GLY A 119 -7.40 11.18 -2.10
C GLY A 119 -8.35 10.23 -2.84
N PHE A 120 -8.26 8.94 -2.55
CA PHE A 120 -9.08 7.89 -3.14
C PHE A 120 -10.06 7.39 -2.10
N ILE A 121 -11.33 7.66 -2.34
CA ILE A 121 -12.41 6.88 -1.76
C ILE A 121 -12.22 5.47 -2.34
N VAL A 122 -11.80 4.52 -1.51
CA VAL A 122 -11.83 3.11 -1.86
C VAL A 122 -13.30 2.74 -1.98
N MET A 123 -13.84 2.85 -3.18
CA MET A 123 -15.11 2.21 -3.48
C MET A 123 -14.87 0.72 -3.26
N LYS A 124 -15.57 0.13 -2.28
CA LYS A 124 -15.61 -1.33 -2.15
C LYS A 124 -15.99 -1.87 -3.51
N ALA A 125 -15.07 -2.61 -4.15
CA ALA A 125 -15.39 -3.35 -5.34
C ALA A 125 -16.61 -4.22 -4.98
N ALA A 126 -17.71 -3.97 -5.66
CA ALA A 126 -18.90 -4.80 -5.50
C ALA A 126 -18.46 -6.24 -5.80
N SER A 127 -18.89 -7.17 -4.98
CA SER A 127 -18.53 -8.59 -5.06
C SER A 127 -19.31 -9.25 -6.23
N GLU A 128 -19.01 -8.84 -7.45
CA GLU A 128 -19.72 -9.29 -8.65
C GLU A 128 -19.11 -10.54 -9.31
N PHE A 129 -17.96 -11.00 -8.87
CA PHE A 129 -17.46 -12.30 -9.29
C PHE A 129 -18.21 -13.40 -8.53
N LYS A 130 -19.23 -13.99 -9.18
CA LYS A 130 -19.95 -15.16 -8.67
C LYS A 130 -19.04 -16.38 -8.46
N ASP A 131 -17.92 -16.46 -9.18
CA ASP A 131 -16.96 -17.57 -9.14
C ASP A 131 -15.57 -17.06 -8.74
N LYS A 132 -15.34 -16.85 -7.44
CA LYS A 132 -14.01 -16.55 -6.94
C LYS A 132 -13.07 -17.74 -7.16
N THR A 133 -11.85 -17.46 -7.61
CA THR A 133 -10.80 -18.48 -7.69
C THR A 133 -10.46 -19.01 -6.31
N THR A 134 -10.28 -20.32 -6.22
CA THR A 134 -9.98 -21.04 -4.96
C THR A 134 -8.63 -21.75 -4.99
N ALA A 135 -7.99 -21.81 -6.16
CA ALA A 135 -6.67 -22.40 -6.35
C ALA A 135 -5.90 -21.69 -7.47
N ILE A 136 -4.61 -21.91 -7.48
CA ILE A 136 -3.71 -21.46 -8.54
C ILE A 136 -4.09 -22.07 -9.90
N ASN A 137 -3.75 -21.37 -10.97
CA ASN A 137 -3.95 -21.83 -12.35
C ASN A 137 -5.42 -22.15 -12.72
N GLN A 138 -6.40 -21.63 -11.99
CA GLN A 138 -7.82 -21.70 -12.37
C GLN A 138 -8.20 -20.61 -13.37
N LEU A 139 -7.67 -19.41 -13.16
CA LEU A 139 -7.95 -18.22 -13.95
C LEU A 139 -6.68 -17.41 -14.10
N TRP A 140 -6.30 -17.09 -15.31
CA TRP A 140 -5.24 -16.14 -15.61
C TRP A 140 -5.83 -14.85 -16.17
N GLN A 141 -5.38 -13.72 -15.65
CA GLN A 141 -5.68 -12.42 -16.21
C GLN A 141 -4.56 -12.03 -17.18
N THR A 142 -4.94 -11.44 -18.31
CA THR A 142 -4.00 -10.90 -19.28
C THR A 142 -4.42 -9.51 -19.71
N ASP A 143 -3.44 -8.66 -19.90
CA ASP A 143 -3.63 -7.30 -20.40
C ASP A 143 -2.31 -6.74 -20.92
N PHE A 144 -2.38 -5.74 -21.80
CA PHE A 144 -1.24 -4.97 -22.25
C PHE A 144 -1.09 -3.67 -21.48
N THR A 145 0.14 -3.33 -21.12
CA THR A 145 0.46 -1.96 -20.71
C THR A 145 1.57 -1.39 -21.57
N TYR A 146 1.60 -0.08 -21.75
CA TYR A 146 2.57 0.58 -22.63
C TYR A 146 3.62 1.34 -21.81
N LEU A 147 4.86 1.28 -22.29
CA LEU A 147 6.05 1.91 -21.72
C LEU A 147 6.83 2.63 -22.84
N LYS A 148 7.44 3.75 -22.53
CA LYS A 148 8.17 4.56 -23.51
C LYS A 148 9.66 4.38 -23.34
N VAL A 149 10.37 4.15 -24.45
CA VAL A 149 11.83 4.18 -24.55
C VAL A 149 12.22 5.41 -25.40
N ILE A 150 13.06 6.27 -24.85
CA ILE A 150 13.45 7.51 -25.50
C ILE A 150 14.28 7.18 -26.75
N GLY A 151 13.89 7.74 -27.89
CA GLY A 151 14.52 7.48 -29.19
C GLY A 151 13.99 6.25 -29.93
N TRP A 152 13.25 5.34 -29.25
CA TRP A 152 12.72 4.10 -29.83
C TRP A 152 11.20 4.10 -29.95
N GLY A 153 10.49 4.89 -29.13
CA GLY A 153 9.04 4.98 -29.15
C GLY A 153 8.37 4.16 -28.04
N TRP A 154 7.18 3.61 -28.35
CA TRP A 154 6.35 2.87 -27.42
C TRP A 154 6.60 1.36 -27.53
N PHE A 155 6.72 0.73 -26.37
CA PHE A 155 6.77 -0.70 -26.19
C PHE A 155 5.55 -1.15 -25.39
N TYR A 156 5.15 -2.39 -25.56
CA TYR A 156 3.96 -2.97 -24.96
C TYR A 156 4.35 -4.17 -24.13
N LEU A 157 4.01 -4.15 -22.87
CA LEU A 157 4.24 -5.26 -21.96
C LEU A 157 2.98 -6.12 -21.92
N SER A 158 3.07 -7.31 -22.47
CA SER A 158 2.07 -8.38 -22.30
C SER A 158 2.35 -9.10 -20.99
N THR A 159 1.32 -9.33 -20.17
CA THR A 159 1.48 -9.96 -18.85
C THR A 159 0.43 -11.03 -18.63
N ILE A 160 0.82 -12.14 -18.01
CA ILE A 160 -0.08 -13.19 -17.49
C ILE A 160 0.03 -13.23 -15.99
N LEU A 161 -1.07 -12.91 -15.31
CA LEU A 161 -1.17 -12.90 -13.85
C LEU A 161 -2.12 -14.00 -13.38
N ASP A 162 -1.69 -14.83 -12.45
CA ASP A 162 -2.57 -15.80 -11.80
C ASP A 162 -3.54 -15.09 -10.83
N ASP A 163 -4.84 -15.27 -11.07
CA ASP A 163 -5.87 -14.54 -10.32
C ASP A 163 -5.90 -14.88 -8.84
N TYR A 164 -5.58 -16.12 -8.46
CA TYR A 164 -5.61 -16.54 -7.06
C TYR A 164 -4.43 -15.99 -6.27
N SER A 165 -3.22 -16.27 -6.72
CA SER A 165 -1.96 -15.95 -6.04
C SER A 165 -1.42 -14.54 -6.32
N ARG A 166 -1.92 -13.86 -7.35
CA ARG A 166 -1.33 -12.61 -7.91
C ARG A 166 0.04 -12.79 -8.53
N TYR A 167 0.53 -14.01 -8.64
CA TYR A 167 1.83 -14.32 -9.21
C TYR A 167 1.87 -13.97 -10.69
N ILE A 168 2.90 -13.27 -11.12
CA ILE A 168 3.16 -13.01 -12.54
C ILE A 168 3.80 -14.27 -13.11
N VAL A 169 3.00 -15.04 -13.85
CA VAL A 169 3.40 -16.33 -14.41
C VAL A 169 4.36 -16.15 -15.59
N SER A 170 4.06 -15.17 -16.45
CA SER A 170 4.94 -14.77 -17.55
C SER A 170 4.67 -13.33 -17.98
N TRP A 171 5.64 -12.78 -18.70
CA TRP A 171 5.52 -11.48 -19.34
C TRP A 171 6.41 -11.44 -20.58
N LYS A 172 6.12 -10.51 -21.49
CA LYS A 172 6.92 -10.27 -22.69
C LYS A 172 6.84 -8.79 -23.07
N LEU A 173 8.01 -8.18 -23.34
CA LEU A 173 8.08 -6.83 -23.88
C LEU A 173 8.00 -6.91 -25.41
N CYS A 174 6.99 -6.25 -26.00
CA CYS A 174 6.65 -6.33 -27.40
C CYS A 174 6.74 -4.95 -28.05
N THR A 175 6.98 -4.91 -29.35
CA THR A 175 6.92 -3.68 -30.16
C THR A 175 5.51 -3.38 -30.67
N ASN A 176 4.60 -4.36 -30.59
CA ASN A 176 3.22 -4.31 -31.05
C ASN A 176 2.29 -4.95 -30.03
N MET A 177 0.98 -4.83 -30.25
CA MET A 177 -0.06 -5.55 -29.51
C MET A 177 -0.78 -6.51 -30.46
N ARG A 178 -0.07 -7.47 -31.04
CA ARG A 178 -0.65 -8.44 -31.96
C ARG A 178 -1.09 -9.71 -31.24
N VAL A 179 -1.86 -10.53 -31.91
CA VAL A 179 -2.32 -11.84 -31.41
C VAL A 179 -1.11 -12.75 -31.11
N GLU A 180 -0.10 -12.72 -31.97
CA GLU A 180 1.13 -13.50 -31.80
C GLU A 180 1.84 -13.13 -30.49
N ASP A 181 1.85 -11.85 -30.10
CA ASP A 181 2.45 -11.41 -28.83
C ASP A 181 1.69 -11.97 -27.62
N VAL A 182 0.35 -12.07 -27.73
CA VAL A 182 -0.49 -12.69 -26.70
C VAL A 182 -0.23 -14.20 -26.61
N THR A 183 -0.25 -14.88 -27.75
CA THR A 183 -0.04 -16.34 -27.78
C THR A 183 1.35 -16.75 -27.35
N ASP A 184 2.38 -15.98 -27.71
CA ASP A 184 3.76 -16.20 -27.23
C ASP A 184 3.86 -16.06 -25.70
N THR A 185 3.22 -15.01 -25.14
CA THR A 185 3.20 -14.80 -23.69
C THR A 185 2.45 -15.92 -22.98
N LEU A 186 1.35 -16.40 -23.53
CA LEU A 186 0.58 -17.54 -23.03
C LEU A 186 1.38 -18.85 -23.11
N GLU A 187 2.16 -19.05 -24.17
CA GLU A 187 3.00 -20.22 -24.30
C GLU A 187 4.12 -20.25 -23.26
N LEU A 188 4.72 -19.09 -22.99
CA LEU A 188 5.68 -18.94 -21.89
C LEU A 188 5.00 -19.26 -20.54
N ALA A 189 3.78 -18.78 -20.31
CA ALA A 189 3.03 -19.06 -19.08
C ALA A 189 2.71 -20.54 -18.92
N LEU A 190 2.26 -21.21 -19.98
CA LEU A 190 1.96 -22.64 -19.95
C LEU A 190 3.20 -23.47 -19.60
N LYS A 191 4.36 -23.14 -20.19
CA LYS A 191 5.64 -23.78 -19.88
C LYS A 191 6.08 -23.53 -18.45
N ALA A 192 6.05 -22.27 -18.00
CA ALA A 192 6.50 -21.88 -16.65
C ALA A 192 5.64 -22.51 -15.55
N SER A 193 4.33 -22.66 -15.78
CA SER A 193 3.39 -23.27 -14.82
C SER A 193 3.32 -24.80 -14.90
N GLY A 194 3.91 -25.41 -15.92
CA GLY A 194 3.77 -26.85 -16.23
C GLY A 194 2.36 -27.23 -16.73
N CYS A 195 1.52 -26.25 -17.03
CA CYS A 195 0.17 -26.49 -17.56
C CYS A 195 0.16 -26.95 -19.01
N ASP A 196 1.30 -26.94 -19.71
CA ASP A 196 1.48 -27.50 -21.05
C ASP A 196 1.53 -29.03 -21.07
N GLN A 197 1.81 -29.66 -19.92
CA GLN A 197 2.03 -31.10 -19.84
C GLN A 197 0.75 -31.89 -20.09
N VAL A 198 0.90 -33.06 -20.72
CA VAL A 198 -0.21 -33.93 -21.20
C VAL A 198 -1.11 -34.42 -20.07
N HIS A 199 -0.57 -34.62 -18.85
CA HIS A 199 -1.33 -35.10 -17.71
C HIS A 199 -2.16 -34.02 -17.00
N VAL A 200 -1.99 -32.74 -17.35
CA VAL A 200 -2.76 -31.63 -16.76
C VAL A 200 -4.10 -31.52 -17.48
N VAL A 201 -5.14 -32.06 -16.88
CA VAL A 201 -6.50 -32.10 -17.45
C VAL A 201 -7.19 -30.72 -17.41
N HIS A 202 -6.94 -29.96 -16.36
CA HIS A 202 -7.56 -28.63 -16.17
C HIS A 202 -6.61 -27.53 -16.59
N LYS A 203 -6.87 -26.95 -17.75
CA LYS A 203 -6.15 -25.74 -18.23
C LYS A 203 -6.75 -24.49 -17.61
N PRO A 204 -5.92 -23.45 -17.34
CA PRO A 204 -6.41 -22.16 -16.86
C PRO A 204 -7.45 -21.54 -17.81
N ARG A 205 -8.45 -20.87 -17.25
CA ARG A 205 -9.29 -19.97 -18.05
C ARG A 205 -8.54 -18.65 -18.27
N LEU A 206 -8.64 -18.10 -19.44
CA LEU A 206 -8.09 -16.77 -19.73
C LEU A 206 -9.16 -15.72 -19.52
N LEU A 207 -8.82 -14.63 -18.82
CA LEU A 207 -9.63 -13.42 -18.68
C LEU A 207 -8.89 -12.25 -19.31
N SER A 208 -9.49 -11.62 -20.31
CA SER A 208 -8.96 -10.43 -20.97
C SER A 208 -10.01 -9.32 -21.04
N ASP A 209 -9.59 -8.13 -21.44
CA ASP A 209 -10.48 -7.09 -21.92
C ASP A 209 -11.06 -7.41 -23.32
N ASN A 210 -11.68 -6.41 -23.96
CA ASN A 210 -12.21 -6.51 -25.31
C ASN A 210 -11.28 -5.84 -26.35
N GLY A 211 -9.98 -5.75 -26.07
CA GLY A 211 -8.99 -5.25 -27.01
C GLY A 211 -8.96 -6.06 -28.32
N SER A 212 -8.53 -5.42 -29.42
CA SER A 212 -8.56 -6.04 -30.75
C SER A 212 -7.81 -7.37 -30.82
N SER A 213 -6.69 -7.49 -30.12
CA SER A 213 -5.88 -8.71 -30.04
C SER A 213 -6.62 -9.86 -29.33
N TYR A 214 -7.49 -9.54 -28.37
CA TYR A 214 -8.23 -10.52 -27.58
C TYR A 214 -9.56 -10.93 -28.21
N VAL A 215 -10.04 -10.19 -29.21
CA VAL A 215 -11.30 -10.49 -29.93
C VAL A 215 -11.03 -11.27 -31.21
N SER A 216 -9.77 -11.43 -31.61
CA SER A 216 -9.36 -12.13 -32.84
C SER A 216 -9.79 -13.59 -32.86
N GLY A 217 -10.18 -14.07 -34.07
CA GLY A 217 -10.44 -15.48 -34.33
C GLY A 217 -9.21 -16.36 -34.13
N ASP A 218 -8.03 -15.85 -34.49
CA ASP A 218 -6.76 -16.58 -34.38
C ASP A 218 -6.44 -16.91 -32.90
N LEU A 219 -6.71 -15.98 -31.99
CA LEU A 219 -6.58 -16.27 -30.56
C LEU A 219 -7.59 -17.32 -30.08
N ALA A 220 -8.82 -17.25 -30.58
CA ALA A 220 -9.86 -18.21 -30.20
C ALA A 220 -9.49 -19.62 -30.65
N GLU A 221 -8.98 -19.78 -31.89
CA GLU A 221 -8.50 -21.05 -32.41
C GLU A 221 -7.32 -21.57 -31.60
N TRP A 222 -6.33 -20.73 -31.34
CA TRP A 222 -5.16 -21.09 -30.51
C TRP A 222 -5.56 -21.58 -29.11
N LEU A 223 -6.49 -20.86 -28.46
CA LEU A 223 -6.97 -21.25 -27.12
C LEU A 223 -7.73 -22.57 -27.15
N GLN A 224 -8.52 -22.80 -28.20
CA GLN A 224 -9.24 -24.07 -28.43
C GLN A 224 -8.24 -25.23 -28.59
N ASP A 225 -7.21 -25.06 -29.39
CA ASP A 225 -6.16 -26.07 -29.60
C ASP A 225 -5.41 -26.40 -28.29
N LYS A 226 -5.19 -25.40 -27.40
CA LYS A 226 -4.60 -25.61 -26.08
C LYS A 226 -5.60 -26.11 -25.02
N GLY A 227 -6.88 -26.25 -25.36
CA GLY A 227 -7.93 -26.65 -24.41
C GLY A 227 -8.26 -25.61 -23.34
N MET A 228 -7.96 -24.36 -23.60
CA MET A 228 -8.20 -23.22 -22.68
C MET A 228 -9.54 -22.55 -22.98
N LYS A 229 -10.25 -22.14 -21.92
CA LYS A 229 -11.47 -21.34 -22.06
C LYS A 229 -11.13 -19.86 -21.98
N HIS A 230 -11.82 -19.05 -22.79
CA HIS A 230 -11.69 -17.60 -22.79
C HIS A 230 -12.92 -16.95 -22.17
N SER A 231 -12.72 -16.03 -21.23
CA SER A 231 -13.73 -15.14 -20.67
C SER A 231 -13.30 -13.72 -20.95
N ARG A 232 -14.20 -12.88 -21.41
CA ARG A 232 -13.96 -11.46 -21.65
C ARG A 232 -14.74 -10.64 -20.64
N GLY A 233 -14.15 -9.55 -20.18
CA GLY A 233 -14.84 -8.60 -19.31
C GLY A 233 -16.11 -8.07 -19.99
N ALA A 234 -17.20 -7.90 -19.23
CA ALA A 234 -18.39 -7.27 -19.77
C ALA A 234 -18.05 -5.83 -20.22
N PRO A 235 -18.59 -5.35 -21.36
CA PRO A 235 -18.38 -3.99 -21.80
C PRO A 235 -18.77 -3.00 -20.67
N TYR A 236 -17.93 -2.00 -20.40
CA TYR A 236 -18.12 -0.99 -19.37
C TYR A 236 -18.07 -1.46 -17.90
N HIS A 237 -17.57 -2.67 -17.62
CA HIS A 237 -17.32 -3.15 -16.25
C HIS A 237 -15.82 -3.36 -15.99
N PRO A 238 -15.04 -2.31 -15.70
CA PRO A 238 -13.59 -2.40 -15.48
C PRO A 238 -13.21 -3.23 -14.26
N GLN A 239 -14.15 -3.51 -13.35
CA GLN A 239 -13.89 -4.21 -12.09
C GLN A 239 -13.47 -5.68 -12.26
N THR A 240 -13.68 -6.28 -13.44
CA THR A 240 -13.33 -7.67 -13.72
C THR A 240 -11.82 -7.93 -13.78
N GLN A 241 -11.02 -6.93 -14.13
CA GLN A 241 -9.56 -7.04 -14.27
C GLN A 241 -8.78 -6.21 -13.25
N GLY A 242 -9.42 -5.74 -12.18
CA GLY A 242 -8.81 -4.86 -11.19
C GLY A 242 -7.51 -5.37 -10.54
N LYS A 243 -7.18 -6.67 -10.67
CA LYS A 243 -5.93 -7.24 -10.17
C LYS A 243 -4.76 -6.95 -11.09
N ILE A 244 -4.93 -7.18 -12.41
CA ILE A 244 -3.90 -6.88 -13.39
C ILE A 244 -3.75 -5.36 -13.61
N GLU A 245 -4.84 -4.60 -13.52
CA GLU A 245 -4.77 -3.13 -13.55
C GLU A 245 -3.93 -2.58 -12.39
N ARG A 246 -4.13 -3.11 -11.18
CA ARG A 246 -3.32 -2.74 -10.00
C ARG A 246 -1.86 -3.15 -10.16
N TRP A 247 -1.60 -4.31 -10.75
CA TRP A 247 -0.24 -4.72 -11.13
C TRP A 247 0.40 -3.71 -12.08
N HIS A 248 -0.28 -3.35 -13.16
CA HIS A 248 0.22 -2.36 -14.12
C HIS A 248 0.47 -1.00 -13.47
N GLN A 249 -0.41 -0.56 -12.58
CA GLN A 249 -0.20 0.69 -11.83
C GLN A 249 1.05 0.61 -10.96
N THR A 250 1.22 -0.49 -10.24
CA THR A 250 2.38 -0.73 -9.37
C THR A 250 3.67 -0.75 -10.17
N LEU A 251 3.69 -1.46 -11.30
CA LEU A 251 4.83 -1.50 -12.23
C LEU A 251 5.15 -0.10 -12.76
N LYS A 252 4.16 0.64 -13.24
CA LYS A 252 4.35 2.00 -13.78
C LYS A 252 4.90 2.96 -12.74
N ASN A 253 4.42 2.91 -11.51
CA ASN A 253 4.90 3.75 -10.43
C ASN A 253 6.42 3.55 -10.17
N ARG A 254 6.94 2.36 -10.42
CA ARG A 254 8.37 2.04 -10.26
C ARG A 254 9.17 2.31 -11.52
N ILE A 255 8.72 1.79 -12.66
CA ILE A 255 9.44 1.85 -13.94
C ILE A 255 9.50 3.29 -14.47
N LEU A 256 8.42 4.08 -14.34
CA LEU A 256 8.37 5.46 -14.85
C LEU A 256 9.16 6.49 -14.02
N LEU A 257 9.77 6.07 -12.91
CA LEU A 257 10.69 6.94 -12.17
C LEU A 257 12.01 7.17 -12.92
N GLU A 258 12.34 6.30 -13.87
CA GLU A 258 13.55 6.36 -14.66
C GLU A 258 13.24 6.58 -16.16
N ASN A 259 14.23 7.10 -16.87
CA ASN A 259 14.19 7.26 -18.32
C ASN A 259 15.02 6.14 -18.97
N TYR A 260 14.42 5.43 -19.91
CA TYR A 260 15.06 4.35 -20.64
C TYR A 260 15.46 4.81 -22.04
N PHE A 261 16.70 4.53 -22.43
CA PHE A 261 17.26 4.87 -23.75
C PHE A 261 17.50 3.62 -24.61
N LEU A 262 17.55 2.45 -24.00
CA LEU A 262 17.67 1.17 -24.68
C LEU A 262 16.54 0.23 -24.26
N PRO A 263 15.91 -0.50 -25.18
CA PRO A 263 14.87 -1.47 -24.84
C PRO A 263 15.35 -2.57 -23.88
N GLY A 264 16.61 -3.01 -24.00
CA GLY A 264 17.19 -4.01 -23.11
C GLY A 264 17.34 -3.54 -21.66
N ASP A 265 17.58 -2.25 -21.41
CA ASP A 265 17.62 -1.69 -20.06
C ASP A 265 16.23 -1.72 -19.43
N LEU A 266 15.20 -1.36 -20.21
CA LEU A 266 13.82 -1.45 -19.76
C LEU A 266 13.44 -2.89 -19.43
N GLU A 267 13.79 -3.84 -20.29
CA GLU A 267 13.52 -5.28 -20.11
C GLU A 267 14.19 -5.82 -18.83
N ALA A 268 15.45 -5.50 -18.60
CA ALA A 268 16.16 -5.90 -17.39
C ALA A 268 15.53 -5.31 -16.10
N HIS A 269 15.04 -4.07 -16.14
CA HIS A 269 14.35 -3.46 -15.01
C HIS A 269 12.99 -4.09 -14.76
N ILE A 270 12.24 -4.45 -15.82
CA ILE A 270 10.99 -5.18 -15.70
C ILE A 270 11.23 -6.55 -15.08
N GLU A 271 12.25 -7.28 -15.53
CA GLU A 271 12.62 -8.60 -14.99
C GLU A 271 12.91 -8.51 -13.49
N ALA A 272 13.78 -7.58 -13.09
CA ALA A 272 14.11 -7.37 -11.68
C ALA A 272 12.89 -6.98 -10.85
N PHE A 273 11.99 -6.18 -11.42
CA PHE A 273 10.76 -5.77 -10.74
C PHE A 273 9.76 -6.92 -10.61
N VAL A 274 9.59 -7.76 -11.63
CA VAL A 274 8.75 -8.96 -11.57
C VAL A 274 9.26 -9.94 -10.52
N ASP A 275 10.59 -10.14 -10.47
CA ASP A 275 11.20 -10.99 -9.45
C ASP A 275 10.93 -10.45 -8.04
N HIS A 276 11.17 -9.16 -7.82
CA HIS A 276 10.86 -8.50 -6.55
C HIS A 276 9.36 -8.61 -6.18
N TYR A 277 8.47 -8.34 -7.13
CA TYR A 277 7.03 -8.42 -6.92
C TYR A 277 6.57 -9.83 -6.53
N ASN A 278 7.07 -10.83 -7.22
CA ASN A 278 6.69 -12.22 -6.99
C ASN A 278 7.26 -12.79 -5.68
N HIS A 279 8.50 -12.44 -5.31
CA HIS A 279 9.23 -13.13 -4.25
C HIS A 279 9.47 -12.30 -2.99
N GLN A 280 9.37 -10.97 -3.06
CA GLN A 280 9.72 -10.09 -1.95
C GLN A 280 8.59 -9.18 -1.52
N ARG A 281 7.65 -8.84 -2.41
CA ARG A 281 6.56 -7.94 -2.10
C ARG A 281 5.45 -8.67 -1.34
N TYR A 282 5.14 -8.17 -0.15
CA TYR A 282 4.02 -8.65 0.65
C TYR A 282 2.70 -8.05 0.16
N HIS A 283 1.61 -8.83 0.23
CA HIS A 283 0.28 -8.42 -0.19
C HIS A 283 -0.73 -8.60 0.94
N GLU A 284 -1.36 -7.51 1.36
CA GLU A 284 -2.41 -7.56 2.38
C GLU A 284 -3.56 -8.50 1.99
N SER A 285 -3.95 -8.51 0.70
CA SER A 285 -5.01 -9.39 0.18
C SER A 285 -4.64 -10.88 0.17
N LEU A 286 -3.38 -11.22 0.38
CA LEU A 286 -2.86 -12.57 0.50
C LEU A 286 -2.43 -12.90 1.95
N ASN A 287 -3.01 -12.24 2.94
CA ASN A 287 -2.65 -12.38 4.36
C ASN A 287 -1.21 -11.96 4.67
N ASN A 288 -0.67 -11.00 3.94
CA ASN A 288 0.69 -10.46 4.06
C ASN A 288 1.79 -11.49 3.79
N VAL A 289 1.60 -12.33 2.79
CA VAL A 289 2.63 -13.18 2.20
C VAL A 289 2.92 -12.74 0.77
N THR A 290 3.98 -13.29 0.16
CA THR A 290 4.33 -12.98 -1.23
C THR A 290 3.46 -13.77 -2.22
N PRO A 291 3.28 -13.28 -3.47
CA PRO A 291 2.64 -14.06 -4.53
C PRO A 291 3.26 -15.44 -4.74
N SER A 292 4.57 -15.52 -4.64
CA SER A 292 5.33 -16.77 -4.74
C SER A 292 4.99 -17.76 -3.64
N ASP A 293 4.79 -17.30 -2.39
CA ASP A 293 4.44 -18.20 -1.29
C ASP A 293 3.09 -18.86 -1.53
N VAL A 294 2.10 -18.08 -2.00
CA VAL A 294 0.79 -18.61 -2.34
C VAL A 294 0.85 -19.52 -3.56
N TYR A 295 1.58 -19.12 -4.62
CA TYR A 295 1.67 -19.88 -5.86
C TYR A 295 2.33 -21.25 -5.68
N PHE A 296 3.36 -21.32 -4.81
CA PHE A 296 4.07 -22.57 -4.51
C PHE A 296 3.59 -23.26 -3.24
N GLY A 297 2.49 -22.82 -2.61
CA GLY A 297 1.87 -23.45 -1.44
C GLY A 297 2.69 -23.37 -0.16
N ARG A 298 3.47 -22.30 0.01
CA ARG A 298 4.27 -21.99 1.20
C ARG A 298 3.59 -21.03 2.17
N ASP A 299 2.34 -20.71 1.91
CA ASP A 299 1.52 -19.76 2.67
C ASP A 299 0.79 -20.39 3.88
N LYS A 300 1.05 -21.66 4.18
CA LYS A 300 0.42 -22.45 5.25
C LYS A 300 1.28 -22.55 6.49
#